data_f5bb557ac12233f7ebd528507c9beebd
#
_entry.id   f5bb557ac12233f7ebd528507c9beebd
#
_cell.length_a   1.000
_cell.length_b   1.000
_cell.length_c   1.000
_cell.angle_alpha   90.00
_cell.angle_beta   90.00
_cell.angle_gamma   90.00
#
_symmetry.space_group_name_H-M   'P 1'
#
loop_
_entity.id
_entity.type
_entity.pdbx_description
1 polymer ?
#
loop_
_entity_poly.entity_id
_entity_poly.type
_entity_poly.pdbx_seq_one_letter_code
_entity_poly.pdbx_strand_id
1 'polypeptide(L)'
;VNIRATLDRLVAANEAYRRGDAPLMSDAEYDALEDALAEAVANADVVNDGDAYAARVFLEGIGAAPADDSGWAKVRHDVPMTSLNKAQDASDARSWAATVVAGNIVVSEKMDGISVSLRYLDGALVRAATRGDGETGEDITRNVVRMKGVVRAIKGFTGHIRGEIVLRRSDHAAHFPDYSNPRNAAAGIAKRLDGVGSEHLTVYAYQLVRDGGATPIRRKQDELTVLERLGFPVPNWQVVPGVDAAVVLRDNYDRDALDYDIDGLVLEVDDLERAAALGELNHRPKGSVAYKFSHMNAETTLRDVIWQVGKSGRLTPVAVFDPVMLAGARVERASLATPDRVTRMRLSKGCRILVSRRNDVIPFVEKNLDEDISNH
;
A
#
# COMPACT_ATOMS: atom_id res chain seq x y z
N VAL A 1 16.35 -12.90 -11.83
CA VAL A 1 16.14 -12.60 -10.41
C VAL A 1 16.42 -13.85 -9.60
N ASN A 2 17.17 -13.78 -8.49
CA ASN A 2 17.33 -14.91 -7.58
C ASN A 2 16.08 -14.97 -6.68
N ILE A 3 15.22 -15.94 -6.93
CA ILE A 3 13.93 -16.11 -6.27
C ILE A 3 14.10 -16.16 -4.74
N ARG A 4 15.00 -17.00 -4.24
CA ARG A 4 15.25 -17.15 -2.80
C ARG A 4 15.70 -15.86 -2.14
N ALA A 5 16.72 -15.20 -2.70
CA ALA A 5 17.24 -13.97 -2.12
C ALA A 5 16.22 -12.81 -2.15
N THR A 6 15.37 -12.76 -3.17
CA THR A 6 14.32 -11.75 -3.27
C THR A 6 13.20 -12.02 -2.28
N LEU A 7 12.78 -13.28 -2.14
CA LEU A 7 11.80 -13.71 -1.15
C LEU A 7 12.28 -13.39 0.28
N ASP A 8 13.50 -13.75 0.63
CA ASP A 8 14.06 -13.50 1.97
C ASP A 8 14.08 -12.00 2.30
N ARG A 9 14.36 -11.13 1.32
CA ARG A 9 14.31 -9.67 1.50
C ARG A 9 12.89 -9.15 1.75
N LEU A 10 11.91 -9.64 1.00
CA LEU A 10 10.51 -9.27 1.16
C LEU A 10 9.94 -9.75 2.49
N VAL A 11 10.26 -10.98 2.90
CA VAL A 11 9.89 -11.53 4.20
C VAL A 11 10.48 -10.69 5.33
N ALA A 12 11.78 -10.39 5.29
CA ALA A 12 12.44 -9.57 6.29
C ALA A 12 11.84 -8.15 6.39
N ALA A 13 11.48 -7.53 5.25
CA ALA A 13 10.84 -6.23 5.23
C ALA A 13 9.44 -6.27 5.85
N ASN A 14 8.65 -7.30 5.55
CA ASN A 14 7.34 -7.53 6.18
C ASN A 14 7.46 -7.72 7.69
N GLU A 15 8.45 -8.46 8.16
CA GLU A 15 8.70 -8.68 9.58
C GLU A 15 9.12 -7.39 10.30
N ALA A 16 10.03 -6.60 9.72
CA ALA A 16 10.46 -5.32 10.28
C ALA A 16 9.29 -4.33 10.38
N TYR A 17 8.50 -4.22 9.29
CA TYR A 17 7.31 -3.38 9.26
C TYR A 17 6.31 -3.75 10.36
N ARG A 18 6.15 -5.05 10.63
CA ARG A 18 5.22 -5.54 11.65
C ARG A 18 5.68 -5.29 13.08
N ARG A 19 6.98 -5.41 13.32
CA ARG A 19 7.54 -5.13 14.64
C ARG A 19 7.53 -3.64 14.97
N GLY A 20 7.23 -2.77 13.96
CA GLY A 20 7.36 -1.32 14.09
C GLY A 20 8.82 -0.86 14.07
N ASP A 21 9.72 -1.73 13.57
CA ASP A 21 11.12 -1.40 13.36
C ASP A 21 11.28 -0.38 12.21
N ALA A 22 12.44 0.25 12.12
CA ALA A 22 12.76 1.08 10.96
C ALA A 22 12.62 0.26 9.66
N PRO A 23 11.96 0.80 8.61
CA PRO A 23 11.75 0.08 7.36
C PRO A 23 13.08 -0.39 6.76
N LEU A 24 13.16 -1.67 6.40
CA LEU A 24 14.35 -2.23 5.74
C LEU A 24 14.45 -1.81 4.28
N MET A 25 13.33 -1.36 3.70
CA MET A 25 13.23 -0.84 2.33
C MET A 25 12.01 0.07 2.21
N SER A 26 11.97 0.89 1.17
CA SER A 26 10.79 1.68 0.84
C SER A 26 9.67 0.81 0.29
N ASP A 27 8.40 1.28 0.38
CA ASP A 27 7.25 0.58 -0.20
C ASP A 27 7.42 0.38 -1.71
N ALA A 28 8.05 1.32 -2.41
CA ALA A 28 8.31 1.19 -3.83
C ALA A 28 9.43 0.18 -4.14
N GLU A 29 10.44 0.05 -3.27
CA GLU A 29 11.43 -1.01 -3.38
C GLU A 29 10.78 -2.37 -3.08
N TYR A 30 9.87 -2.39 -2.13
CA TYR A 30 9.07 -3.57 -1.81
C TYR A 30 8.20 -3.97 -3.01
N ASP A 31 7.42 -3.02 -3.56
CA ASP A 31 6.57 -3.25 -4.74
C ASP A 31 7.39 -3.73 -5.95
N ALA A 32 8.55 -3.09 -6.22
CA ALA A 32 9.42 -3.50 -7.32
C ALA A 32 10.04 -4.89 -7.13
N LEU A 33 10.35 -5.27 -5.89
CA LEU A 33 10.84 -6.62 -5.59
C LEU A 33 9.71 -7.66 -5.66
N GLU A 34 8.51 -7.30 -5.24
CA GLU A 34 7.32 -8.15 -5.35
C GLU A 34 6.99 -8.42 -6.83
N ASP A 35 6.99 -7.37 -7.67
CA ASP A 35 6.76 -7.50 -9.12
C ASP A 35 7.86 -8.36 -9.79
N ALA A 36 9.13 -8.13 -9.45
CA ALA A 36 10.25 -8.91 -9.98
C ALA A 36 10.21 -10.38 -9.51
N LEU A 37 9.74 -10.63 -8.29
CA LEU A 37 9.53 -11.98 -7.78
C LEU A 37 8.38 -12.67 -8.50
N ALA A 38 7.28 -11.97 -8.76
CA ALA A 38 6.12 -12.48 -9.48
C ALA A 38 6.49 -12.88 -10.93
N GLU A 39 7.26 -12.04 -11.62
CA GLU A 39 7.77 -12.34 -12.96
C GLU A 39 8.70 -13.57 -12.96
N ALA A 40 9.60 -13.66 -11.98
CA ALA A 40 10.52 -14.79 -11.86
C ALA A 40 9.76 -16.10 -11.57
N VAL A 41 8.75 -16.07 -10.71
CA VAL A 41 7.90 -17.24 -10.38
C VAL A 41 7.05 -17.67 -11.58
N ALA A 42 6.51 -16.72 -12.35
CA ALA A 42 5.74 -17.03 -13.56
C ALA A 42 6.55 -17.78 -14.62
N ASN A 43 7.87 -17.61 -14.65
CA ASN A 43 8.79 -18.25 -15.57
C ASN A 43 9.52 -19.47 -14.96
N ALA A 44 9.23 -19.86 -13.72
CA ALA A 44 9.89 -20.96 -13.02
C ALA A 44 9.04 -22.24 -13.03
N ASP A 45 9.69 -23.39 -12.91
CA ASP A 45 9.01 -24.67 -12.68
C ASP A 45 8.65 -24.81 -11.19
N VAL A 46 7.53 -24.21 -10.82
CA VAL A 46 7.03 -24.15 -9.43
C VAL A 46 6.79 -25.53 -8.81
N VAL A 47 6.66 -26.58 -9.62
CA VAL A 47 6.39 -27.95 -9.12
C VAL A 47 7.69 -28.60 -8.63
N ASN A 48 8.82 -28.32 -9.26
CA ASN A 48 10.10 -28.96 -8.97
C ASN A 48 11.10 -28.02 -8.26
N ASP A 49 10.80 -26.73 -8.16
CA ASP A 49 11.64 -25.73 -7.50
C ASP A 49 10.98 -25.27 -6.20
N GLY A 50 11.54 -25.70 -5.07
CA GLY A 50 11.02 -25.36 -3.73
C GLY A 50 11.08 -23.87 -3.41
N ASP A 51 12.04 -23.12 -3.97
CA ASP A 51 12.14 -21.68 -3.79
C ASP A 51 11.07 -20.95 -4.61
N ALA A 52 10.79 -21.40 -5.82
CA ALA A 52 9.70 -20.89 -6.64
C ALA A 52 8.33 -21.19 -6.01
N TYR A 53 8.15 -22.38 -5.43
CA TYR A 53 6.94 -22.72 -4.68
C TYR A 53 6.74 -21.80 -3.45
N ALA A 54 7.78 -21.63 -2.64
CA ALA A 54 7.74 -20.75 -1.47
C ALA A 54 7.44 -19.27 -1.84
N ALA A 55 8.05 -18.80 -2.92
CA ALA A 55 7.82 -17.46 -3.45
C ALA A 55 6.38 -17.30 -3.98
N ARG A 56 5.83 -18.31 -4.62
CA ARG A 56 4.44 -18.32 -5.06
C ARG A 56 3.48 -18.24 -3.88
N VAL A 57 3.68 -19.05 -2.85
CA VAL A 57 2.89 -19.02 -1.60
C VAL A 57 2.97 -17.63 -0.97
N PHE A 58 4.14 -17.01 -0.94
CA PHE A 58 4.32 -15.66 -0.43
C PHE A 58 3.53 -14.62 -1.24
N LEU A 59 3.59 -14.68 -2.57
CA LEU A 59 2.89 -13.77 -3.48
C LEU A 59 1.36 -13.95 -3.46
N GLU A 60 0.89 -15.16 -3.24
CA GLU A 60 -0.52 -15.48 -3.07
C GLU A 60 -1.05 -15.08 -1.69
N GLY A 61 -0.15 -14.92 -0.70
CA GLY A 61 -0.48 -14.47 0.65
C GLY A 61 -0.87 -13.01 0.72
N ILE A 62 -1.71 -12.66 1.69
CA ILE A 62 -2.15 -11.29 1.96
C ILE A 62 -1.35 -10.72 3.13
N GLY A 63 -0.11 -10.39 2.90
CA GLY A 63 0.78 -9.99 3.99
C GLY A 63 1.31 -11.23 4.74
N ALA A 64 2.14 -11.02 5.75
CA ALA A 64 2.72 -12.11 6.50
C ALA A 64 1.94 -12.38 7.82
N ALA A 65 1.91 -13.63 8.37
CA ALA A 65 1.26 -13.97 9.63
C ALA A 65 1.79 -13.16 10.84
N PRO A 66 0.98 -12.73 11.82
CA PRO A 66 1.44 -11.99 12.98
C PRO A 66 2.57 -12.73 13.71
N ALA A 67 3.59 -11.98 14.16
CA ALA A 67 4.70 -12.55 14.93
C ALA A 67 4.18 -13.22 16.20
N ASP A 68 4.76 -14.36 16.59
CA ASP A 68 4.33 -15.11 17.77
C ASP A 68 4.63 -14.38 19.09
N ASP A 69 5.57 -13.43 19.07
CA ASP A 69 6.07 -12.65 20.21
C ASP A 69 5.55 -11.20 20.25
N SER A 70 4.57 -10.83 19.42
CA SER A 70 4.04 -9.47 19.36
C SER A 70 3.38 -8.98 20.65
N GLY A 71 3.08 -9.87 21.57
CA GLY A 71 2.35 -9.56 22.81
C GLY A 71 0.85 -9.29 22.60
N TRP A 72 0.35 -9.43 21.36
CA TRP A 72 -1.06 -9.34 21.02
C TRP A 72 -1.68 -10.71 20.75
N ALA A 73 -2.93 -10.88 21.18
CA ALA A 73 -3.70 -12.07 20.83
C ALA A 73 -3.93 -12.13 19.31
N LYS A 74 -3.70 -13.31 18.73
CA LYS A 74 -4.01 -13.54 17.31
C LYS A 74 -5.50 -13.84 17.16
N VAL A 75 -6.06 -13.30 16.09
CA VAL A 75 -7.48 -13.42 15.76
C VAL A 75 -7.63 -13.83 14.32
N ARG A 76 -8.33 -14.94 14.08
CA ARG A 76 -8.76 -15.32 12.75
C ARG A 76 -9.92 -14.44 12.31
N HIS A 77 -9.86 -13.94 11.07
CA HIS A 77 -10.96 -13.20 10.46
C HIS A 77 -12.09 -14.13 10.05
N ASP A 78 -13.33 -13.80 10.42
CA ASP A 78 -14.51 -14.55 10.01
C ASP A 78 -14.73 -14.47 8.49
N VAL A 79 -14.36 -13.30 7.90
CA VAL A 79 -14.28 -13.06 6.47
C VAL A 79 -12.89 -12.54 6.16
N PRO A 80 -12.08 -13.24 5.34
CA PRO A 80 -10.71 -12.84 5.04
C PRO A 80 -10.60 -11.40 4.54
N MET A 81 -9.56 -10.69 4.96
CA MET A 81 -9.25 -9.35 4.48
C MET A 81 -8.40 -9.44 3.22
N THR A 82 -8.93 -8.92 2.13
CA THR A 82 -8.30 -9.00 0.81
C THR A 82 -7.31 -7.85 0.57
N SER A 83 -6.39 -8.04 -0.38
CA SER A 83 -5.57 -6.98 -0.97
C SER A 83 -6.15 -6.52 -2.30
N LEU A 84 -5.54 -5.48 -2.92
CA LEU A 84 -5.94 -5.00 -4.24
C LEU A 84 -4.87 -5.33 -5.29
N ASN A 85 -5.30 -5.61 -6.51
CA ASN A 85 -4.41 -5.55 -7.67
C ASN A 85 -3.94 -4.10 -7.87
N LYS A 86 -2.78 -3.93 -8.51
CA LYS A 86 -2.18 -2.62 -8.74
C LYS A 86 -2.30 -2.24 -10.22
N ALA A 87 -2.64 -1.00 -10.50
CA ALA A 87 -2.47 -0.34 -11.79
C ALA A 87 -1.44 0.76 -11.60
N GLN A 88 -0.32 0.69 -12.32
CA GLN A 88 0.78 1.64 -12.18
C GLN A 88 0.57 2.87 -13.08
N ASP A 89 -0.07 2.66 -14.21
CA ASP A 89 -0.30 3.69 -15.21
C ASP A 89 -1.72 3.61 -15.81
N ALA A 90 -2.00 4.53 -16.74
CA ALA A 90 -3.30 4.61 -17.42
C ALA A 90 -3.59 3.38 -18.29
N SER A 91 -2.57 2.70 -18.83
CA SER A 91 -2.74 1.48 -19.62
C SER A 91 -3.25 0.34 -18.75
N ASP A 92 -2.65 0.16 -17.57
CA ASP A 92 -3.06 -0.86 -16.59
C ASP A 92 -4.49 -0.62 -16.12
N ALA A 93 -4.83 0.66 -15.79
CA ALA A 93 -6.18 1.02 -15.37
C ALA A 93 -7.23 0.73 -16.46
N ARG A 94 -6.91 1.05 -17.74
CA ARG A 94 -7.78 0.74 -18.87
C ARG A 94 -7.90 -0.76 -19.12
N SER A 95 -6.82 -1.51 -18.98
CA SER A 95 -6.81 -2.96 -19.12
C SER A 95 -7.69 -3.62 -18.06
N TRP A 96 -7.60 -3.18 -16.80
CA TRP A 96 -8.52 -3.61 -15.75
C TRP A 96 -9.96 -3.29 -16.11
N ALA A 97 -10.25 -2.03 -16.47
CA ALA A 97 -11.61 -1.60 -16.80
C ALA A 97 -12.22 -2.38 -17.96
N ALA A 98 -11.45 -2.68 -19.00
CA ALA A 98 -11.90 -3.46 -20.16
C ALA A 98 -12.37 -4.87 -19.77
N THR A 99 -11.84 -5.45 -18.70
CA THR A 99 -12.20 -6.79 -18.24
C THR A 99 -13.38 -6.82 -17.27
N VAL A 100 -13.62 -5.71 -16.53
CA VAL A 100 -14.54 -5.74 -15.38
C VAL A 100 -15.67 -4.71 -15.46
N VAL A 101 -15.45 -3.57 -16.13
CA VAL A 101 -16.37 -2.42 -16.02
C VAL A 101 -17.39 -2.39 -17.14
N ALA A 102 -18.67 -2.36 -16.75
CA ALA A 102 -19.75 -1.85 -17.59
C ALA A 102 -20.54 -0.86 -16.73
N GLY A 103 -20.24 0.42 -16.82
CA GLY A 103 -20.92 1.48 -16.08
C GLY A 103 -20.01 2.36 -15.25
N ASN A 104 -20.57 2.92 -14.18
CA ASN A 104 -19.86 3.85 -13.31
C ASN A 104 -18.78 3.16 -12.48
N ILE A 105 -17.73 3.92 -12.19
CA ILE A 105 -16.65 3.58 -11.28
C ILE A 105 -16.75 4.50 -10.07
N VAL A 106 -16.66 3.94 -8.87
CA VAL A 106 -16.42 4.70 -7.66
C VAL A 106 -14.91 4.85 -7.51
N VAL A 107 -14.45 6.08 -7.39
CA VAL A 107 -13.06 6.42 -7.15
C VAL A 107 -12.94 6.98 -5.74
N SER A 108 -12.13 6.36 -4.92
CA SER A 108 -11.84 6.82 -3.56
C SER A 108 -10.34 6.97 -3.32
N GLU A 109 -9.95 7.75 -2.33
CA GLU A 109 -8.55 7.86 -1.91
C GLU A 109 -8.06 6.54 -1.36
N LYS A 110 -6.87 6.12 -1.81
CA LYS A 110 -6.16 5.00 -1.22
C LYS A 110 -5.34 5.48 -0.04
N MET A 111 -5.94 5.37 1.14
CA MET A 111 -5.31 5.79 2.39
C MET A 111 -4.00 5.03 2.62
N ASP A 112 -2.98 5.71 3.08
CA ASP A 112 -1.69 5.13 3.42
C ASP A 112 -1.55 4.96 4.94
N GLY A 113 -1.99 3.81 5.43
CA GLY A 113 -2.06 3.48 6.84
C GLY A 113 -1.90 1.99 7.10
N ILE A 114 -2.62 1.48 8.09
CA ILE A 114 -2.76 0.05 8.35
C ILE A 114 -4.21 -0.38 8.35
N SER A 115 -4.51 -1.46 7.65
CA SER A 115 -5.88 -1.94 7.53
C SER A 115 -6.37 -2.57 8.82
N VAL A 116 -7.64 -2.31 9.15
CA VAL A 116 -8.32 -2.81 10.35
C VAL A 116 -9.70 -3.35 10.01
N SER A 117 -10.10 -4.41 10.70
CA SER A 117 -11.47 -4.94 10.69
C SER A 117 -12.10 -4.71 12.05
N LEU A 118 -13.21 -3.97 12.09
CA LEU A 118 -14.02 -3.71 13.27
C LEU A 118 -15.18 -4.70 13.29
N ARG A 119 -15.20 -5.62 14.23
CA ARG A 119 -16.25 -6.63 14.39
C ARG A 119 -17.37 -6.11 15.30
N TYR A 120 -18.58 -6.13 14.78
CA TYR A 120 -19.80 -5.81 15.52
C TYR A 120 -20.65 -7.05 15.72
N LEU A 121 -21.18 -7.22 16.93
CA LEU A 121 -22.14 -8.24 17.29
C LEU A 121 -23.33 -7.58 17.99
N ASP A 122 -24.54 -7.80 17.49
CA ASP A 122 -25.77 -7.23 18.00
C ASP A 122 -25.68 -5.70 18.22
N GLY A 123 -24.98 -5.03 17.33
CA GLY A 123 -24.78 -3.59 17.33
C GLY A 123 -23.59 -3.11 18.15
N ALA A 124 -22.97 -3.89 18.99
CA ALA A 124 -21.80 -3.49 19.80
C ALA A 124 -20.48 -3.81 19.06
N LEU A 125 -19.52 -2.89 19.12
CA LEU A 125 -18.13 -3.18 18.72
C LEU A 125 -17.51 -4.15 19.74
N VAL A 126 -17.23 -5.36 19.32
CA VAL A 126 -16.68 -6.41 20.20
C VAL A 126 -15.21 -6.69 19.95
N ARG A 127 -14.69 -6.38 18.76
CA ARG A 127 -13.30 -6.66 18.41
C ARG A 127 -12.82 -5.76 17.28
N ALA A 128 -11.54 -5.41 17.31
CA ALA A 128 -10.85 -4.77 16.22
C ALA A 128 -9.52 -5.47 15.98
N ALA A 129 -9.29 -5.92 14.75
CA ALA A 129 -8.09 -6.69 14.39
C ALA A 129 -7.37 -6.08 13.18
N THR A 130 -6.03 -6.09 13.20
CA THR A 130 -5.23 -5.75 12.02
C THR A 130 -5.48 -6.77 10.90
N ARG A 131 -5.19 -6.39 9.64
CA ARG A 131 -5.32 -7.31 8.52
C ARG A 131 -4.47 -8.58 8.71
N GLY A 132 -3.21 -8.44 9.20
CA GLY A 132 -2.26 -9.53 9.25
C GLY A 132 -1.95 -10.08 7.85
N ASP A 133 -2.02 -11.40 7.70
CA ASP A 133 -1.90 -12.11 6.41
C ASP A 133 -3.23 -12.17 5.62
N GLY A 134 -4.27 -11.57 6.15
CA GLY A 134 -5.63 -11.57 5.60
C GLY A 134 -6.54 -12.61 6.23
N GLU A 135 -6.02 -13.70 6.74
CA GLU A 135 -6.78 -14.70 7.50
C GLU A 135 -6.64 -14.50 9.00
N THR A 136 -5.46 -14.09 9.48
CA THR A 136 -5.16 -13.91 10.90
C THR A 136 -4.50 -12.55 11.13
N GLY A 137 -5.07 -11.77 12.03
CA GLY A 137 -4.56 -10.47 12.47
C GLY A 137 -4.24 -10.43 13.96
N GLU A 138 -3.85 -9.27 14.46
CA GLU A 138 -3.63 -8.98 15.88
C GLU A 138 -4.85 -8.28 16.46
N ASP A 139 -5.34 -8.71 17.62
CA ASP A 139 -6.44 -8.05 18.33
C ASP A 139 -5.94 -6.75 18.99
N ILE A 140 -6.20 -5.63 18.34
CA ILE A 140 -5.84 -4.30 18.83
C ILE A 140 -7.04 -3.52 19.39
N THR A 141 -8.10 -4.21 19.79
CA THR A 141 -9.37 -3.60 20.24
C THR A 141 -9.15 -2.51 21.28
N ARG A 142 -8.29 -2.78 22.29
CA ARG A 142 -8.04 -1.83 23.40
C ARG A 142 -7.45 -0.49 22.94
N ASN A 143 -6.71 -0.48 21.82
CA ASN A 143 -6.15 0.74 21.24
C ASN A 143 -7.16 1.41 20.31
N VAL A 144 -7.85 0.62 19.48
CA VAL A 144 -8.81 1.12 18.49
C VAL A 144 -9.96 1.88 19.15
N VAL A 145 -10.45 1.44 20.31
CA VAL A 145 -11.52 2.17 21.01
C VAL A 145 -11.14 3.57 21.50
N ARG A 146 -9.85 3.91 21.47
CA ARG A 146 -9.33 5.25 21.79
C ARG A 146 -9.16 6.13 20.57
N MET A 147 -9.20 5.55 19.36
CA MET A 147 -8.96 6.26 18.11
C MET A 147 -10.15 7.12 17.70
N LYS A 148 -9.87 8.16 16.93
CA LYS A 148 -10.88 9.01 16.29
C LYS A 148 -11.63 8.20 15.21
N GLY A 149 -12.88 8.55 14.94
CA GLY A 149 -13.67 7.94 13.87
C GLY A 149 -14.18 6.52 14.15
N VAL A 150 -14.04 6.01 15.37
CA VAL A 150 -14.56 4.70 15.76
C VAL A 150 -15.97 4.81 16.33
N VAL A 151 -16.94 4.25 15.63
CA VAL A 151 -18.33 4.14 16.09
C VAL A 151 -18.46 2.90 16.97
N ARG A 152 -18.77 3.08 18.25
CA ARG A 152 -18.80 1.95 19.22
C ARG A 152 -20.08 1.13 19.16
N ALA A 153 -21.17 1.70 18.62
CA ALA A 153 -22.45 1.03 18.53
C ALA A 153 -23.19 1.37 17.24
N ILE A 154 -23.70 0.35 16.54
CA ILE A 154 -24.48 0.45 15.31
C ILE A 154 -25.73 -0.41 15.48
N LYS A 155 -26.88 0.25 15.74
CA LYS A 155 -28.14 -0.44 16.05
C LYS A 155 -28.51 -1.49 14.99
N GLY A 156 -28.70 -2.75 15.43
CA GLY A 156 -29.16 -3.85 14.58
C GLY A 156 -28.15 -4.32 13.55
N PHE A 157 -26.86 -4.04 13.74
CA PHE A 157 -25.80 -4.48 12.86
C PHE A 157 -24.97 -5.61 13.49
N THR A 158 -24.84 -6.71 12.76
CA THR A 158 -23.88 -7.77 13.03
C THR A 158 -23.05 -7.98 11.76
N GLY A 159 -21.71 -7.88 11.88
CA GLY A 159 -20.82 -7.90 10.73
C GLY A 159 -19.50 -7.19 11.00
N HIS A 160 -18.85 -6.77 9.94
CA HIS A 160 -17.55 -6.09 9.99
C HIS A 160 -17.62 -4.74 9.28
N ILE A 161 -16.96 -3.74 9.85
CA ILE A 161 -16.60 -2.52 9.13
C ILE A 161 -15.09 -2.59 8.90
N ARG A 162 -14.67 -2.52 7.64
CA ARG A 162 -13.26 -2.48 7.26
C ARG A 162 -12.83 -1.04 7.03
N GLY A 163 -11.65 -0.72 7.47
CA GLY A 163 -11.10 0.63 7.38
C GLY A 163 -9.58 0.63 7.37
N GLU A 164 -9.05 1.84 7.29
CA GLU A 164 -7.62 2.13 7.40
C GLU A 164 -7.38 3.02 8.62
N ILE A 165 -6.41 2.65 9.46
CA ILE A 165 -5.93 3.47 10.56
C ILE A 165 -4.84 4.39 10.00
N VAL A 166 -5.03 5.68 10.15
CA VAL A 166 -4.17 6.72 9.58
C VAL A 166 -3.74 7.70 10.66
N LEU A 167 -2.50 8.17 10.59
CA LEU A 167 -2.01 9.31 11.35
C LEU A 167 -1.95 10.53 10.43
N ARG A 168 -2.45 11.67 10.91
CA ARG A 168 -2.36 12.92 10.16
C ARG A 168 -0.92 13.42 10.08
N ARG A 169 -0.55 14.10 9.00
CA ARG A 169 0.76 14.73 8.84
C ARG A 169 1.06 15.74 9.95
N SER A 170 0.05 16.53 10.32
CA SER A 170 0.15 17.50 11.43
C SER A 170 0.39 16.82 12.78
N ASP A 171 -0.33 15.74 13.09
CA ASP A 171 -0.13 14.96 14.32
C ASP A 171 1.25 14.25 14.31
N HIS A 172 1.70 13.73 13.16
CA HIS A 172 3.03 13.14 13.01
C HIS A 172 4.13 14.16 13.32
N ALA A 173 4.07 15.32 12.68
CA ALA A 173 5.08 16.38 12.88
C ALA A 173 5.12 16.90 14.31
N ALA A 174 3.97 16.98 14.97
CA ALA A 174 3.87 17.55 16.33
C ALA A 174 4.21 16.55 17.43
N HIS A 175 3.89 15.26 17.26
CA HIS A 175 3.92 14.30 18.37
C HIS A 175 4.80 13.07 18.11
N PHE A 176 5.11 12.76 16.85
CA PHE A 176 5.79 11.53 16.47
C PHE A 176 6.91 11.71 15.43
N PRO A 177 7.75 12.77 15.54
CA PRO A 177 8.76 13.11 14.53
C PRO A 177 9.88 12.06 14.40
N ASP A 178 10.01 11.17 15.38
CA ASP A 178 11.03 10.11 15.36
C ASP A 178 10.68 8.96 14.41
N TYR A 179 9.42 8.83 14.01
CA TYR A 179 9.02 7.87 12.99
C TYR A 179 9.32 8.42 11.59
N SER A 180 9.71 7.56 10.68
CA SER A 180 10.13 7.94 9.32
C SER A 180 9.02 8.56 8.47
N ASN A 181 7.76 8.21 8.72
CA ASN A 181 6.58 8.74 8.05
C ASN A 181 5.30 8.45 8.85
N PRO A 182 4.16 9.10 8.51
CA PRO A 182 2.87 8.90 9.17
C PRO A 182 2.38 7.46 9.19
N ARG A 183 2.58 6.69 8.10
CA ARG A 183 2.17 5.28 8.00
C ARG A 183 2.91 4.40 9.01
N ASN A 184 4.24 4.53 9.08
CA ASN A 184 5.05 3.77 10.04
C ASN A 184 4.73 4.15 11.48
N ALA A 185 4.47 5.43 11.73
CA ALA A 185 4.00 5.90 13.03
C ALA A 185 2.63 5.27 13.37
N ALA A 186 1.67 5.29 12.44
CA ALA A 186 0.36 4.68 12.64
C ALA A 186 0.48 3.18 12.96
N ALA A 187 1.34 2.44 12.23
CA ALA A 187 1.58 1.02 12.45
C ALA A 187 2.20 0.73 13.83
N GLY A 188 3.20 1.52 14.23
CA GLY A 188 3.83 1.39 15.55
C GLY A 188 2.88 1.72 16.68
N ILE A 189 2.19 2.87 16.61
CA ILE A 189 1.30 3.38 17.67
C ILE A 189 0.09 2.45 17.85
N ALA A 190 -0.56 2.03 16.74
CA ALA A 190 -1.73 1.16 16.81
C ALA A 190 -1.44 -0.18 17.51
N LYS A 191 -0.19 -0.63 17.50
CA LYS A 191 0.26 -1.88 18.12
C LYS A 191 1.03 -1.70 19.43
N ARG A 192 1.07 -0.51 20.00
CA ARG A 192 1.68 -0.28 21.33
C ARG A 192 0.90 -0.99 22.42
N LEU A 193 1.60 -1.76 23.25
CA LEU A 193 0.98 -2.50 24.34
C LEU A 193 0.44 -1.59 25.46
N ASP A 194 0.97 -0.39 25.62
CA ASP A 194 0.51 0.63 26.57
C ASP A 194 -0.65 1.49 26.02
N GLY A 195 -0.89 1.44 24.70
CA GLY A 195 -1.92 2.20 24.00
C GLY A 195 -1.72 3.70 23.95
N VAL A 196 -0.53 4.19 24.35
CA VAL A 196 -0.20 5.62 24.32
C VAL A 196 -0.08 6.11 22.88
N GLY A 197 -0.74 7.25 22.58
CA GLY A 197 -0.76 7.88 21.26
C GLY A 197 -1.90 7.40 20.36
N SER A 198 -2.66 6.36 20.75
CA SER A 198 -3.78 5.86 19.94
C SER A 198 -4.86 6.92 19.68
N GLU A 199 -5.01 7.91 20.55
CA GLU A 199 -5.93 9.04 20.43
C GLU A 199 -5.62 10.00 19.27
N HIS A 200 -4.40 9.94 18.72
CA HIS A 200 -4.00 10.71 17.54
C HIS A 200 -4.37 10.00 16.23
N LEU A 201 -4.59 8.69 16.27
CA LEU A 201 -4.96 7.90 15.10
C LEU A 201 -6.44 8.09 14.74
N THR A 202 -6.73 7.96 13.44
CA THR A 202 -8.11 8.03 12.92
C THR A 202 -8.38 6.78 12.06
N VAL A 203 -9.55 6.17 12.27
CA VAL A 203 -10.03 5.05 11.45
C VAL A 203 -10.94 5.62 10.36
N TYR A 204 -10.54 5.46 9.09
CA TYR A 204 -11.38 5.75 7.93
C TYR A 204 -12.01 4.46 7.42
N ALA A 205 -13.34 4.39 7.41
CA ALA A 205 -14.06 3.21 6.97
C ALA A 205 -14.26 3.23 5.45
N TYR A 206 -14.09 2.08 4.79
CA TYR A 206 -14.26 1.98 3.34
C TYR A 206 -15.13 0.80 2.89
N GLN A 207 -15.46 -0.15 3.78
CA GLN A 207 -16.28 -1.31 3.42
C GLN A 207 -17.13 -1.80 4.59
N LEU A 208 -18.37 -2.19 4.30
CA LEU A 208 -19.31 -2.81 5.20
C LEU A 208 -19.54 -4.27 4.77
N VAL A 209 -19.26 -5.21 5.66
CA VAL A 209 -19.47 -6.64 5.44
C VAL A 209 -20.48 -7.15 6.48
N ARG A 210 -21.67 -7.54 6.03
CA ARG A 210 -22.71 -8.05 6.93
C ARG A 210 -22.61 -9.56 7.06
N ASP A 211 -22.84 -10.08 8.24
CA ASP A 211 -22.97 -11.54 8.45
C ASP A 211 -24.16 -12.08 7.66
N GLY A 212 -23.98 -13.29 7.11
CA GLY A 212 -24.98 -13.90 6.26
C GLY A 212 -24.96 -13.43 4.80
N GLY A 213 -24.01 -12.55 4.42
CA GLY A 213 -23.70 -12.19 3.02
C GLY A 213 -24.72 -11.28 2.34
N ALA A 214 -25.95 -11.17 2.81
CA ALA A 214 -26.95 -10.33 2.18
C ALA A 214 -26.92 -8.91 2.74
N THR A 215 -26.57 -7.94 1.90
CA THR A 215 -26.75 -6.53 2.20
C THR A 215 -27.80 -5.96 1.24
N PRO A 216 -28.71 -5.07 1.71
CA PRO A 216 -29.63 -4.36 0.82
C PRO A 216 -28.91 -3.31 -0.03
N ILE A 217 -27.64 -3.04 0.24
CA ILE A 217 -26.81 -2.08 -0.49
C ILE A 217 -26.34 -2.72 -1.78
N ARG A 218 -26.69 -2.09 -2.91
CA ARG A 218 -26.36 -2.61 -4.24
C ARG A 218 -25.25 -1.85 -4.93
N ARG A 219 -24.92 -0.66 -4.45
CA ARG A 219 -23.93 0.20 -5.04
C ARG A 219 -22.84 0.57 -4.04
N LYS A 220 -21.63 0.65 -4.51
CA LYS A 220 -20.48 1.09 -3.70
C LYS A 220 -20.67 2.51 -3.15
N GLN A 221 -21.18 3.42 -3.97
CA GLN A 221 -21.50 4.79 -3.53
C GLN A 221 -22.52 4.82 -2.38
N ASP A 222 -23.51 3.92 -2.38
CA ASP A 222 -24.50 3.81 -1.32
C ASP A 222 -23.86 3.23 -0.05
N GLU A 223 -22.91 2.29 -0.18
CA GLU A 223 -22.15 1.73 0.93
C GLU A 223 -21.35 2.82 1.67
N LEU A 224 -20.60 3.65 0.92
CA LEU A 224 -19.84 4.76 1.50
C LEU A 224 -20.77 5.79 2.16
N THR A 225 -21.88 6.13 1.51
CA THR A 225 -22.89 7.03 2.11
C THR A 225 -23.49 6.46 3.39
N VAL A 226 -23.71 5.15 3.47
CA VAL A 226 -24.18 4.50 4.72
C VAL A 226 -23.12 4.58 5.81
N LEU A 227 -21.85 4.35 5.50
CA LEU A 227 -20.76 4.49 6.47
C LEU A 227 -20.68 5.93 7.03
N GLU A 228 -20.79 6.95 6.18
CA GLU A 228 -20.84 8.36 6.60
C GLU A 228 -22.02 8.62 7.52
N ARG A 229 -23.23 8.15 7.18
CA ARG A 229 -24.43 8.31 8.01
C ARG A 229 -24.35 7.58 9.34
N LEU A 230 -23.57 6.50 9.42
CA LEU A 230 -23.28 5.81 10.67
C LEU A 230 -22.27 6.56 11.55
N GLY A 231 -21.63 7.62 11.02
CA GLY A 231 -20.70 8.48 11.74
C GLY A 231 -19.23 8.11 11.57
N PHE A 232 -18.91 7.22 10.61
CA PHE A 232 -17.51 6.96 10.25
C PHE A 232 -16.99 8.06 9.32
N PRO A 233 -15.76 8.56 9.51
CA PRO A 233 -15.05 9.20 8.43
C PRO A 233 -14.78 8.16 7.35
N VAL A 234 -14.94 8.56 6.09
CA VAL A 234 -14.60 7.76 4.92
C VAL A 234 -13.53 8.48 4.09
N PRO A 235 -12.73 7.77 3.25
CA PRO A 235 -11.87 8.42 2.28
C PRO A 235 -12.68 9.35 1.38
N ASN A 236 -12.11 10.45 0.88
CA ASN A 236 -12.80 11.23 -0.15
C ASN A 236 -13.09 10.36 -1.37
N TRP A 237 -14.30 10.46 -1.91
CA TRP A 237 -14.74 9.62 -3.01
C TRP A 237 -15.65 10.36 -3.98
N GLN A 238 -15.70 9.86 -5.21
CA GLN A 238 -16.64 10.33 -6.23
C GLN A 238 -16.97 9.24 -7.23
N VAL A 239 -18.09 9.39 -7.93
CA VAL A 239 -18.51 8.50 -9.02
C VAL A 239 -18.11 9.11 -10.36
N VAL A 240 -17.45 8.33 -11.20
CA VAL A 240 -17.05 8.74 -12.55
C VAL A 240 -17.65 7.81 -13.62
N PRO A 241 -17.92 8.29 -14.84
CA PRO A 241 -18.62 7.52 -15.87
C PRO A 241 -17.74 6.43 -16.55
N GLY A 242 -16.49 6.30 -16.17
CA GLY A 242 -15.58 5.31 -16.73
C GLY A 242 -14.12 5.59 -16.39
N VAL A 243 -13.25 4.71 -16.87
CA VAL A 243 -11.82 4.72 -16.49
C VAL A 243 -11.06 5.96 -16.96
N ASP A 244 -11.41 6.53 -18.13
CA ASP A 244 -10.71 7.72 -18.62
C ASP A 244 -10.94 8.93 -17.72
N ALA A 245 -12.14 9.07 -17.15
CA ALA A 245 -12.41 10.09 -16.15
C ALA A 245 -11.64 9.83 -14.84
N ALA A 246 -11.47 8.58 -14.44
CA ALA A 246 -10.64 8.21 -13.29
C ALA A 246 -9.15 8.51 -13.53
N VAL A 247 -8.66 8.32 -14.77
CA VAL A 247 -7.28 8.69 -15.17
C VAL A 247 -7.07 10.19 -15.04
N VAL A 248 -7.98 10.99 -15.61
CA VAL A 248 -7.91 12.47 -15.52
C VAL A 248 -7.96 12.93 -14.06
N LEU A 249 -8.83 12.33 -13.26
CA LEU A 249 -8.92 12.64 -11.82
C LEU A 249 -7.61 12.37 -11.10
N ARG A 250 -7.02 11.18 -11.29
CA ARG A 250 -5.77 10.80 -10.64
C ARG A 250 -4.61 11.72 -11.04
N ASP A 251 -4.50 12.08 -12.32
CA ASP A 251 -3.40 12.91 -12.84
C ASP A 251 -3.47 14.36 -12.34
N ASN A 252 -4.67 14.82 -11.97
CA ASN A 252 -4.90 16.17 -11.41
C ASN A 252 -5.17 16.18 -9.91
N TYR A 253 -4.95 15.05 -9.21
CA TYR A 253 -5.27 14.95 -7.79
C TYR A 253 -4.29 15.74 -6.93
N ASP A 254 -4.80 16.69 -6.15
CA ASP A 254 -3.99 17.51 -5.24
C ASP A 254 -3.79 16.78 -3.89
N ARG A 255 -2.70 16.01 -3.81
CA ARG A 255 -2.31 15.29 -2.58
C ARG A 255 -1.73 16.22 -1.51
N ASP A 256 -1.20 17.36 -1.91
CA ASP A 256 -0.51 18.27 -0.99
C ASP A 256 -1.50 19.05 -0.12
N ALA A 257 -2.73 19.20 -0.59
CA ALA A 257 -3.83 19.77 0.18
C ALA A 257 -4.33 18.88 1.33
N LEU A 258 -3.93 17.59 1.36
CA LEU A 258 -4.38 16.65 2.38
C LEU A 258 -3.48 16.68 3.62
N ASP A 259 -4.09 16.57 4.81
CA ASP A 259 -3.36 16.39 6.07
C ASP A 259 -3.08 14.91 6.41
N TYR A 260 -3.09 14.04 5.41
CA TYR A 260 -2.75 12.62 5.52
C TYR A 260 -2.17 12.11 4.20
N ASP A 261 -1.50 10.96 4.28
CA ASP A 261 -0.88 10.35 3.11
C ASP A 261 -1.85 9.43 2.37
N ILE A 262 -1.76 9.47 1.03
CA ILE A 262 -2.41 8.55 0.12
C ILE A 262 -1.39 8.06 -0.92
N ASP A 263 -1.45 6.78 -1.28
CA ASP A 263 -0.51 6.19 -2.23
C ASP A 263 -1.09 5.96 -3.63
N GLY A 264 -2.35 6.35 -3.82
CA GLY A 264 -3.09 6.23 -5.07
C GLY A 264 -4.57 6.52 -4.88
N LEU A 265 -5.35 6.09 -5.85
CA LEU A 265 -6.80 6.01 -5.78
C LEU A 265 -7.23 4.55 -5.84
N VAL A 266 -8.36 4.21 -5.24
CA VAL A 266 -9.01 2.91 -5.43
C VAL A 266 -10.12 3.10 -6.45
N LEU A 267 -10.08 2.31 -7.51
CA LEU A 267 -11.14 2.25 -8.50
C LEU A 267 -11.98 1.00 -8.21
N GLU A 268 -13.29 1.16 -8.06
CA GLU A 268 -14.21 0.07 -7.74
C GLU A 268 -15.41 0.10 -8.67
N VAL A 269 -15.85 -1.08 -9.11
CA VAL A 269 -17.12 -1.22 -9.82
C VAL A 269 -18.25 -0.79 -8.90
N ASP A 270 -19.10 0.16 -9.33
CA ASP A 270 -20.17 0.69 -8.48
C ASP A 270 -21.26 -0.37 -8.17
N ASP A 271 -21.53 -1.28 -9.09
CA ASP A 271 -22.46 -2.39 -8.89
C ASP A 271 -21.82 -3.51 -8.06
N LEU A 272 -22.20 -3.62 -6.79
CA LEU A 272 -21.64 -4.60 -5.85
C LEU A 272 -22.01 -6.05 -6.18
N GLU A 273 -23.16 -6.30 -6.79
CA GLU A 273 -23.55 -7.64 -7.21
C GLU A 273 -22.66 -8.10 -8.37
N ARG A 274 -22.43 -7.21 -9.32
CA ARG A 274 -21.48 -7.45 -10.40
C ARG A 274 -20.06 -7.62 -9.90
N ALA A 275 -19.59 -6.74 -8.99
CA ALA A 275 -18.27 -6.85 -8.40
C ALA A 275 -18.05 -8.20 -7.70
N ALA A 276 -19.06 -8.69 -6.97
CA ALA A 276 -19.04 -10.01 -6.34
C ALA A 276 -19.02 -11.14 -7.37
N ALA A 277 -19.80 -11.04 -8.46
CA ALA A 277 -19.84 -12.03 -9.53
C ALA A 277 -18.50 -12.18 -10.30
N LEU A 278 -17.67 -11.13 -10.35
CA LEU A 278 -16.32 -11.18 -10.92
C LEU A 278 -15.37 -12.08 -10.11
N GLY A 279 -15.68 -12.25 -8.83
CA GLY A 279 -14.90 -13.05 -7.89
C GLY A 279 -13.54 -12.45 -7.57
N GLU A 280 -12.67 -13.30 -7.06
CA GLU A 280 -11.33 -12.96 -6.61
C GLU A 280 -10.28 -13.80 -7.35
N LEU A 281 -9.07 -13.30 -7.42
CA LEU A 281 -7.89 -14.04 -7.84
C LEU A 281 -6.77 -13.77 -6.82
N ASN A 282 -6.24 -14.82 -6.21
CA ASN A 282 -5.20 -14.73 -5.18
C ASN A 282 -5.60 -13.76 -4.04
N HIS A 283 -6.82 -13.92 -3.52
CA HIS A 283 -7.40 -13.04 -2.49
C HIS A 283 -7.44 -11.55 -2.88
N ARG A 284 -7.51 -11.23 -4.17
CA ARG A 284 -7.65 -9.87 -4.69
C ARG A 284 -8.95 -9.77 -5.48
N PRO A 285 -9.91 -8.92 -5.06
CA PRO A 285 -11.18 -8.75 -5.77
C PRO A 285 -10.91 -8.23 -7.19
N LYS A 286 -11.51 -8.85 -8.19
CA LYS A 286 -11.38 -8.39 -9.59
C LYS A 286 -12.13 -7.08 -9.84
N GLY A 287 -13.20 -6.83 -9.09
CA GLY A 287 -14.01 -5.61 -9.18
C GLY A 287 -13.36 -4.35 -8.65
N SER A 288 -12.13 -4.44 -8.12
CA SER A 288 -11.42 -3.31 -7.54
C SER A 288 -9.94 -3.32 -7.94
N VAL A 289 -9.35 -2.14 -8.10
CA VAL A 289 -7.92 -1.98 -8.39
C VAL A 289 -7.36 -0.75 -7.68
N ALA A 290 -6.13 -0.86 -7.16
CA ALA A 290 -5.38 0.26 -6.64
C ALA A 290 -4.63 0.96 -7.78
N TYR A 291 -5.08 2.15 -8.16
CA TYR A 291 -4.46 2.96 -9.18
C TYR A 291 -3.44 3.90 -8.52
N LYS A 292 -2.19 3.47 -8.54
CA LYS A 292 -1.09 4.16 -7.87
C LYS A 292 -0.82 5.52 -8.49
N PHE A 293 -0.41 6.50 -7.67
CA PHE A 293 0.12 7.74 -8.22
C PHE A 293 1.45 7.45 -8.93
N SER A 294 1.67 8.13 -10.05
CA SER A 294 2.98 8.13 -10.68
C SER A 294 3.99 8.76 -9.73
N HIS A 295 5.16 8.16 -9.62
CA HIS A 295 6.23 8.79 -8.87
C HIS A 295 6.57 10.14 -9.54
N MET A 296 6.75 11.19 -8.74
CA MET A 296 7.27 12.44 -9.28
C MET A 296 8.69 12.17 -9.79
N ASN A 297 8.88 12.32 -11.08
CA ASN A 297 10.15 12.09 -11.75
C ASN A 297 10.75 13.43 -12.17
N ALA A 298 12.06 13.53 -12.12
CA ALA A 298 12.79 14.66 -12.69
C ALA A 298 13.99 14.15 -13.49
N GLU A 299 14.25 14.83 -14.62
CA GLU A 299 15.47 14.58 -15.39
C GLU A 299 16.63 15.37 -14.78
N THR A 300 17.79 14.75 -14.70
CA THR A 300 19.00 15.38 -14.22
C THR A 300 20.24 14.73 -14.81
N THR A 301 21.42 15.33 -14.59
CA THR A 301 22.69 14.82 -15.09
C THR A 301 23.45 14.10 -13.99
N LEU A 302 23.82 12.85 -14.23
CA LEU A 302 24.66 12.07 -13.33
C LEU A 302 26.06 12.66 -13.25
N ARG A 303 26.51 13.00 -12.04
CA ARG A 303 27.84 13.57 -11.79
C ARG A 303 28.82 12.52 -11.31
N ASP A 304 28.36 11.61 -10.45
CA ASP A 304 29.19 10.52 -9.93
C ASP A 304 28.34 9.35 -9.42
N VAL A 305 28.99 8.21 -9.20
CA VAL A 305 28.46 7.09 -8.43
C VAL A 305 29.41 6.83 -7.28
N ILE A 306 28.97 7.09 -6.06
CA ILE A 306 29.74 6.84 -4.85
C ILE A 306 29.30 5.53 -4.20
N TRP A 307 30.25 4.87 -3.54
CA TRP A 307 30.01 3.59 -2.88
C TRP A 307 30.00 3.78 -1.39
N GLN A 308 28.90 3.41 -0.76
CA GLN A 308 28.77 3.46 0.70
C GLN A 308 28.86 2.05 1.28
N VAL A 309 29.59 1.93 2.39
CA VAL A 309 29.67 0.67 3.15
C VAL A 309 28.64 0.72 4.27
N GLY A 310 27.63 -0.14 4.22
CA GLY A 310 26.66 -0.27 5.30
C GLY A 310 27.27 -0.95 6.54
N LYS A 311 26.59 -0.87 7.69
CA LYS A 311 27.02 -1.52 8.95
C LYS A 311 27.28 -3.03 8.82
N SER A 312 26.65 -3.68 7.85
CA SER A 312 26.84 -5.11 7.52
C SER A 312 28.01 -5.38 6.57
N GLY A 313 28.85 -4.37 6.21
CA GLY A 313 29.91 -4.49 5.22
C GLY A 313 29.42 -4.47 3.76
N ARG A 314 28.13 -4.31 3.52
CA ARG A 314 27.57 -4.29 2.16
C ARG A 314 27.89 -2.98 1.44
N LEU A 315 28.37 -3.08 0.20
CA LEU A 315 28.57 -1.95 -0.70
C LEU A 315 27.25 -1.57 -1.38
N THR A 316 26.81 -0.33 -1.16
CA THR A 316 25.61 0.23 -1.79
C THR A 316 26.00 1.40 -2.68
N PRO A 317 25.70 1.36 -3.99
CA PRO A 317 25.97 2.47 -4.88
C PRO A 317 24.92 3.57 -4.71
N VAL A 318 25.39 4.82 -4.71
CA VAL A 318 24.56 6.02 -4.63
C VAL A 318 24.92 6.95 -5.78
N ALA A 319 23.95 7.30 -6.60
CA ALA A 319 24.11 8.29 -7.65
C ALA A 319 24.20 9.70 -7.02
N VAL A 320 25.14 10.48 -7.50
CA VAL A 320 25.26 11.93 -7.24
C VAL A 320 24.96 12.65 -8.54
N PHE A 321 24.05 13.62 -8.53
CA PHE A 321 23.58 14.31 -9.73
C PHE A 321 23.30 15.79 -9.49
N ASP A 322 23.07 16.56 -10.55
CA ASP A 322 22.69 17.95 -10.45
C ASP A 322 21.39 18.07 -9.63
N PRO A 323 21.32 18.98 -8.65
CA PRO A 323 20.17 19.08 -7.77
C PRO A 323 18.87 19.33 -8.54
N VAL A 324 17.84 18.57 -8.19
CA VAL A 324 16.47 18.72 -8.72
C VAL A 324 15.46 18.81 -7.59
N MET A 325 14.32 19.44 -7.88
CA MET A 325 13.20 19.49 -6.95
C MET A 325 12.30 18.29 -7.21
N LEU A 326 12.08 17.45 -6.19
CA LEU A 326 11.18 16.30 -6.23
C LEU A 326 10.30 16.32 -4.97
N ALA A 327 8.98 16.32 -5.16
CA ALA A 327 8.01 16.37 -4.06
C ALA A 327 8.37 17.44 -2.99
N GLY A 328 8.63 18.69 -3.43
CA GLY A 328 8.94 19.80 -2.55
C GLY A 328 10.33 19.79 -1.88
N ALA A 329 11.16 18.75 -2.12
CA ALA A 329 12.51 18.68 -1.58
C ALA A 329 13.59 18.76 -2.65
N ARG A 330 14.70 19.43 -2.31
CA ARG A 330 15.90 19.45 -3.14
C ARG A 330 16.66 18.15 -2.98
N VAL A 331 16.82 17.43 -4.07
CA VAL A 331 17.47 16.13 -4.12
C VAL A 331 18.70 16.17 -5.01
N GLU A 332 19.83 15.65 -4.55
CA GLU A 332 21.10 15.57 -5.28
C GLU A 332 21.77 14.21 -5.20
N ARG A 333 21.14 13.26 -4.48
CA ARG A 333 21.61 11.89 -4.32
C ARG A 333 20.43 10.93 -4.39
N ALA A 334 20.61 9.76 -5.03
CA ALA A 334 19.62 8.71 -5.10
C ALA A 334 20.24 7.34 -4.98
N SER A 335 19.51 6.40 -4.39
CA SER A 335 19.92 5.01 -4.29
C SER A 335 19.94 4.35 -5.69
N LEU A 336 20.96 3.53 -5.92
CA LEU A 336 21.05 2.62 -7.07
C LEU A 336 20.80 1.16 -6.64
N ALA A 337 20.48 0.94 -5.38
CA ALA A 337 20.15 -0.33 -4.74
C ALA A 337 21.29 -1.38 -4.80
N THR A 338 21.73 -1.77 -5.98
CA THR A 338 22.73 -2.84 -6.16
C THR A 338 23.80 -2.48 -7.18
N PRO A 339 25.03 -3.07 -7.06
CA PRO A 339 26.09 -2.91 -8.07
C PRO A 339 25.64 -3.31 -9.49
N ASP A 340 24.91 -4.41 -9.61
CA ASP A 340 24.41 -4.92 -10.90
C ASP A 340 23.51 -3.91 -11.62
N ARG A 341 22.76 -3.10 -10.87
CA ARG A 341 21.91 -2.08 -11.44
C ARG A 341 22.70 -0.98 -12.13
N VAL A 342 23.85 -0.57 -11.54
CA VAL A 342 24.76 0.40 -12.17
C VAL A 342 25.22 -0.11 -13.55
N THR A 343 25.59 -1.39 -13.62
CA THR A 343 26.05 -2.02 -14.86
C THR A 343 24.92 -2.17 -15.88
N ARG A 344 23.74 -2.67 -15.44
CA ARG A 344 22.58 -2.85 -16.33
C ARG A 344 22.06 -1.54 -16.92
N MET A 345 22.07 -0.47 -16.12
CA MET A 345 21.64 0.85 -16.57
C MET A 345 22.71 1.58 -17.39
N ARG A 346 23.89 0.98 -17.60
CA ARG A 346 25.02 1.58 -18.34
C ARG A 346 25.30 3.03 -17.95
N LEU A 347 25.25 3.29 -16.63
CA LEU A 347 25.45 4.63 -16.10
C LEU A 347 26.89 5.10 -16.32
N SER A 348 27.04 6.29 -16.87
CA SER A 348 28.32 6.98 -17.05
C SER A 348 28.21 8.42 -16.56
N LYS A 349 29.34 9.00 -16.10
CA LYS A 349 29.36 10.43 -15.70
C LYS A 349 28.92 11.29 -16.89
N GLY A 350 27.97 12.19 -16.63
CA GLY A 350 27.41 13.10 -17.62
C GLY A 350 26.17 12.57 -18.34
N CYS A 351 25.77 11.31 -18.19
CA CYS A 351 24.52 10.83 -18.75
C CYS A 351 23.29 11.49 -18.07
N ARG A 352 22.23 11.66 -18.85
CA ARG A 352 20.93 12.09 -18.32
C ARG A 352 20.24 10.90 -17.67
N ILE A 353 19.75 11.12 -16.47
CA ILE A 353 19.04 10.11 -15.70
C ILE A 353 17.67 10.61 -15.30
N LEU A 354 16.71 9.72 -15.25
CA LEU A 354 15.41 9.96 -14.65
C LEU A 354 15.50 9.56 -13.18
N VAL A 355 15.23 10.49 -12.28
CA VAL A 355 15.20 10.25 -10.83
C VAL A 355 13.79 10.44 -10.32
N SER A 356 13.38 9.59 -9.40
CA SER A 356 12.10 9.67 -8.70
C SER A 356 12.30 9.82 -7.21
N ARG A 357 11.30 10.35 -6.53
CA ARG A 357 11.19 10.26 -5.08
C ARG A 357 10.01 9.35 -4.77
N ARG A 358 10.35 8.14 -4.38
CA ARG A 358 9.36 7.10 -4.11
C ARG A 358 8.86 7.28 -2.68
N ASN A 359 7.52 7.28 -2.51
CA ASN A 359 6.84 7.49 -1.23
C ASN A 359 7.33 8.74 -0.47
N ASP A 360 7.65 9.79 -1.22
CA ASP A 360 8.10 11.10 -0.72
C ASP A 360 9.33 11.07 0.23
N VAL A 361 10.02 9.94 0.34
CA VAL A 361 11.13 9.74 1.28
C VAL A 361 12.47 9.45 0.60
N ILE A 362 12.58 8.42 -0.25
CA ILE A 362 13.87 7.96 -0.78
C ILE A 362 14.01 8.28 -2.27
N PRO A 363 15.01 9.10 -2.66
CA PRO A 363 15.32 9.32 -4.06
C PRO A 363 15.91 8.06 -4.71
N PHE A 364 15.46 7.76 -5.93
CA PHE A 364 15.85 6.57 -6.67
C PHE A 364 16.13 6.91 -8.14
N VAL A 365 17.12 6.26 -8.77
CA VAL A 365 17.38 6.38 -10.20
C VAL A 365 16.51 5.38 -10.95
N GLU A 366 15.61 5.86 -11.79
CA GLU A 366 14.67 5.00 -12.53
C GLU A 366 15.30 4.42 -13.78
N LYS A 367 15.88 5.28 -14.63
CA LYS A 367 16.56 4.86 -15.86
C LYS A 367 17.62 5.84 -16.31
N ASN A 368 18.49 5.35 -17.20
CA ASN A 368 19.38 6.17 -18.02
C ASN A 368 18.63 6.61 -19.27
N LEU A 369 18.53 7.93 -19.51
CA LEU A 369 17.79 8.49 -20.65
C LEU A 369 18.63 8.53 -21.94
N ASP A 370 19.95 8.35 -21.83
CA ASP A 370 20.87 8.34 -22.97
C ASP A 370 21.11 6.93 -23.53
N GLU A 371 20.56 5.90 -22.88
CA GLU A 371 20.70 4.52 -23.36
C GLU A 371 19.94 4.25 -24.67
N ASP A 372 18.81 4.94 -24.88
CA ASP A 372 17.99 4.82 -26.09
C ASP A 372 18.60 5.53 -27.32
N ILE A 373 19.62 6.41 -27.14
CA ILE A 373 20.24 7.19 -28.21
C ILE A 373 21.36 6.41 -28.93
N SER A 374 21.90 5.36 -28.33
CA SER A 374 23.02 4.59 -28.88
C SER A 374 22.60 3.43 -29.81
N ASN A 375 21.32 3.29 -30.11
CA ASN A 375 20.77 2.26 -31.01
C ASN A 375 20.26 2.81 -32.35
N HIS A 376 20.71 4.01 -32.77
CA HIS A 376 20.43 4.54 -34.11
C HIS A 376 21.71 4.87 -34.86
#